data_0997087795d766362433bb85d3e40b5d
#
_entry.id   0997087795d766362433bb85d3e40b5d
#
_cell.length_a   1.000
_cell.length_b   1.000
_cell.length_c   1.000
_cell.angle_alpha   90.00
_cell.angle_beta   90.00
_cell.angle_gamma   90.00
#
_symmetry.space_group_name_H-M   'P 1'
#
loop_
_entity.id
_entity.type
_entity.pdbx_description
1 polymer ?
#
loop_
_entity_poly.entity_id
_entity_poly.type
_entity_poly.pdbx_seq_one_letter_code
_entity_poly.pdbx_strand_id
1 'polypeptide(L)'
;MIDETFDYVEYLRLKKAIDDRSLNPVVWQILCKWIEQKSSGQKHLRVLEIGAGTGTMIGRLLDSVFPSGTSYTALEPEKAFKVAAREQFKHWAADRGIGFTETAAGTWQINKDDKCLELEWLSIAAENLGTVIKKGSLDLLLAHAVVDLLPVPVLLPNLLDLLKPGGAFYFSLNYSGTTRFEPAHPDDVPLMQAYNRDMDARFDDLDWQASLTGARLGPWLTAVGCQVLAEADSDWQLNASDGLFVRNILDTMKKALQEMKQLADWYDKRVTQLEAGSLAVKISNTDFFGLKADRTKQ
;
A
#
# COMPACT_ATOMS: atom_id res chain seq x y z
N MET A 1 6.81 13.24 13.64
CA MET A 1 6.94 14.58 13.01
C MET A 1 7.39 14.35 11.59
N ILE A 2 6.60 14.80 10.60
CA ILE A 2 6.98 14.75 9.19
C ILE A 2 8.12 15.76 9.02
N ASP A 3 9.23 15.33 8.45
CA ASP A 3 10.37 16.19 8.14
C ASP A 3 9.92 17.21 7.09
N GLU A 4 9.95 18.51 7.42
CA GLU A 4 9.53 19.61 6.53
C GLU A 4 10.33 19.69 5.21
N THR A 5 11.43 18.94 5.09
CA THR A 5 12.28 18.90 3.89
C THR A 5 11.97 17.74 2.94
N PHE A 6 11.19 16.72 3.36
CA PHE A 6 10.87 15.57 2.53
C PHE A 6 9.50 15.76 1.85
N ASP A 7 9.49 15.87 0.53
CA ASP A 7 8.25 15.96 -0.24
C ASP A 7 7.63 14.56 -0.45
N TYR A 8 6.75 14.18 0.48
CA TYR A 8 6.02 12.92 0.43
C TYR A 8 5.10 12.79 -0.79
N VAL A 9 4.56 13.89 -1.31
CA VAL A 9 3.71 13.87 -2.51
C VAL A 9 4.54 13.50 -3.73
N GLU A 10 5.72 14.12 -3.88
CA GLU A 10 6.66 13.77 -4.95
C GLU A 10 7.20 12.34 -4.80
N TYR A 11 7.50 11.90 -3.57
CA TYR A 11 7.87 10.52 -3.30
C TYR A 11 6.81 9.53 -3.80
N LEU A 12 5.53 9.74 -3.46
CA LEU A 12 4.42 8.89 -3.91
C LEU A 12 4.22 8.94 -5.42
N ARG A 13 4.48 10.09 -6.05
CA ARG A 13 4.45 10.24 -7.51
C ARG A 13 5.52 9.38 -8.19
N LEU A 14 6.75 9.43 -7.70
CA LEU A 14 7.86 8.61 -8.20
C LEU A 14 7.60 7.11 -7.96
N LYS A 15 7.09 6.77 -6.78
CA LYS A 15 6.77 5.41 -6.36
C LYS A 15 5.74 4.74 -7.27
N LYS A 16 4.75 5.49 -7.79
CA LYS A 16 3.63 4.93 -8.56
C LYS A 16 4.07 4.05 -9.72
N ALA A 17 5.01 4.50 -10.54
CA ALA A 17 5.48 3.74 -11.71
C ALA A 17 6.23 2.46 -11.30
N ILE A 18 6.91 2.50 -10.15
CA ILE A 18 7.61 1.35 -9.56
C ILE A 18 6.58 0.34 -9.05
N ASP A 19 5.61 0.79 -8.29
CA ASP A 19 4.52 -0.05 -7.79
C ASP A 19 3.76 -0.72 -8.93
N ASP A 20 3.39 0.05 -9.98
CA ASP A 20 2.61 -0.44 -11.12
C ASP A 20 3.28 -1.63 -11.83
N ARG A 21 4.62 -1.63 -11.94
CA ARG A 21 5.36 -2.74 -12.56
C ARG A 21 5.70 -3.88 -11.60
N SER A 22 5.56 -3.65 -10.29
CA SER A 22 5.95 -4.61 -9.24
C SER A 22 4.76 -5.39 -8.69
N LEU A 23 3.54 -4.85 -8.76
CA LEU A 23 2.35 -5.59 -8.34
C LEU A 23 2.30 -6.96 -9.01
N ASN A 24 2.06 -8.01 -8.23
CA ASN A 24 1.99 -9.35 -8.78
C ASN A 24 0.77 -9.50 -9.71
N PRO A 25 0.98 -9.81 -11.01
CA PRO A 25 -0.10 -9.82 -11.99
C PRO A 25 -1.14 -10.91 -11.72
N VAL A 26 -0.74 -12.04 -11.10
CA VAL A 26 -1.68 -13.13 -10.79
C VAL A 26 -2.60 -12.71 -9.64
N VAL A 27 -2.04 -12.19 -8.55
CA VAL A 27 -2.82 -11.72 -7.39
C VAL A 27 -3.74 -10.56 -7.81
N TRP A 28 -3.23 -9.63 -8.63
CA TRP A 28 -4.02 -8.52 -9.18
C TRP A 28 -5.20 -9.00 -10.04
N GLN A 29 -4.97 -9.98 -10.93
CA GLN A 29 -6.05 -10.55 -11.76
C GLN A 29 -7.12 -11.26 -10.94
N ILE A 30 -6.75 -11.91 -9.83
CA ILE A 30 -7.73 -12.54 -8.92
C ILE A 30 -8.60 -11.47 -8.26
N LEU A 31 -8.02 -10.37 -7.78
CA LEU A 31 -8.76 -9.22 -7.27
C LEU A 31 -9.72 -8.67 -8.33
N CYS A 32 -9.25 -8.40 -9.55
CA CYS A 32 -10.08 -7.84 -10.62
C CYS A 32 -11.27 -8.76 -10.95
N LYS A 33 -11.03 -10.06 -11.11
CA LYS A 33 -12.09 -11.05 -11.35
C LYS A 33 -13.11 -11.10 -10.21
N TRP A 34 -12.64 -11.02 -8.95
CA TRP A 34 -13.52 -11.00 -7.80
C TRP A 34 -14.41 -9.74 -7.81
N ILE A 35 -13.85 -8.56 -8.10
CA ILE A 35 -14.61 -7.30 -8.22
C ILE A 35 -15.66 -7.41 -9.33
N GLU A 36 -15.30 -7.90 -10.52
CA GLU A 36 -16.21 -8.09 -11.65
C GLU A 36 -17.38 -9.02 -11.28
N GLN A 37 -17.10 -10.16 -10.66
CA GLN A 37 -18.13 -11.11 -10.23
C GLN A 37 -19.08 -10.50 -9.20
N LYS A 38 -18.55 -9.77 -8.23
CA LYS A 38 -19.36 -9.09 -7.21
C LYS A 38 -20.20 -7.97 -7.80
N SER A 39 -19.61 -7.15 -8.67
CA SER A 39 -20.31 -6.03 -9.35
C SER A 39 -21.44 -6.52 -10.26
N SER A 40 -21.30 -7.69 -10.86
CA SER A 40 -22.36 -8.29 -11.70
C SER A 40 -23.52 -8.87 -10.89
N GLY A 41 -23.26 -9.30 -9.64
CA GLY A 41 -24.26 -9.93 -8.76
C GLY A 41 -24.85 -9.01 -7.69
N GLN A 42 -24.21 -7.91 -7.37
CA GLN A 42 -24.62 -6.96 -6.34
C GLN A 42 -24.81 -5.57 -6.92
N LYS A 43 -25.90 -4.89 -6.52
CA LYS A 43 -26.16 -3.50 -6.95
C LYS A 43 -25.21 -2.48 -6.31
N HIS A 44 -24.46 -2.83 -5.28
CA HIS A 44 -23.65 -1.90 -4.50
C HIS A 44 -22.49 -2.60 -3.80
N LEU A 45 -21.27 -2.23 -4.14
CA LEU A 45 -20.03 -2.72 -3.52
C LEU A 45 -19.50 -1.67 -2.53
N ARG A 46 -19.13 -2.07 -1.32
CA ARG A 46 -18.55 -1.20 -0.30
C ARG A 46 -17.08 -1.53 -0.09
N VAL A 47 -16.22 -0.59 -0.46
CA VAL A 47 -14.76 -0.73 -0.43
C VAL A 47 -14.17 0.23 0.59
N LEU A 48 -13.21 -0.22 1.37
CA LEU A 48 -12.32 0.59 2.20
C LEU A 48 -10.89 0.39 1.73
N GLU A 49 -10.18 1.47 1.49
CA GLU A 49 -8.73 1.49 1.34
C GLU A 49 -8.10 2.19 2.54
N ILE A 50 -7.14 1.54 3.20
CA ILE A 50 -6.33 2.15 4.26
C ILE A 50 -4.97 2.59 3.70
N GLY A 51 -4.48 3.77 4.13
CA GLY A 51 -3.26 4.36 3.61
C GLY A 51 -3.38 4.73 2.12
N ALA A 52 -4.47 5.39 1.74
CA ALA A 52 -4.76 5.68 0.33
C ALA A 52 -3.72 6.59 -0.36
N GLY A 53 -2.87 7.28 0.42
CA GLY A 53 -1.85 8.19 -0.11
C GLY A 53 -2.45 9.24 -1.03
N THR A 54 -2.02 9.28 -2.29
CA THR A 54 -2.59 10.15 -3.32
C THR A 54 -3.66 9.45 -4.19
N GLY A 55 -4.23 8.32 -3.73
CA GLY A 55 -5.32 7.60 -4.41
C GLY A 55 -4.88 6.75 -5.61
N THR A 56 -3.64 6.29 -5.65
CA THR A 56 -3.10 5.55 -6.80
C THR A 56 -3.81 4.21 -7.02
N MET A 57 -4.26 3.53 -5.96
CA MET A 57 -5.00 2.26 -6.08
C MET A 57 -6.37 2.46 -6.74
N ILE A 58 -7.05 3.56 -6.43
CA ILE A 58 -8.32 3.91 -7.08
C ILE A 58 -8.10 4.06 -8.59
N GLY A 59 -7.05 4.79 -9.00
CA GLY A 59 -6.68 4.94 -10.41
C GLY A 59 -6.42 3.59 -11.09
N ARG A 60 -5.69 2.67 -10.43
CA ARG A 60 -5.42 1.32 -10.96
C ARG A 60 -6.71 0.51 -11.16
N LEU A 61 -7.64 0.56 -10.20
CA LEU A 61 -8.93 -0.13 -10.31
C LEU A 61 -9.78 0.45 -11.45
N LEU A 62 -9.78 1.76 -11.61
CA LEU A 62 -10.50 2.43 -12.70
C LEU A 62 -9.89 2.14 -14.07
N ASP A 63 -8.58 1.93 -14.16
CA ASP A 63 -7.92 1.52 -15.42
C ASP A 63 -8.10 0.03 -15.73
N SER A 64 -8.30 -0.83 -14.72
CA SER A 64 -8.38 -2.30 -14.89
C SER A 64 -9.82 -2.80 -14.85
N VAL A 65 -10.55 -2.52 -13.77
CA VAL A 65 -11.93 -2.94 -13.55
C VAL A 65 -12.70 -1.80 -12.88
N PHE A 66 -13.57 -1.12 -13.62
CA PHE A 66 -14.34 -0.03 -13.05
C PHE A 66 -15.45 -0.58 -12.13
N PRO A 67 -15.36 -0.36 -10.81
CA PRO A 67 -16.31 -0.94 -9.85
C PRO A 67 -17.62 -0.14 -9.83
N SER A 68 -18.50 -0.37 -10.82
CA SER A 68 -19.78 0.33 -10.92
C SER A 68 -20.67 0.10 -9.70
N GLY A 69 -21.37 1.14 -9.27
CA GLY A 69 -22.25 1.09 -8.10
C GLY A 69 -21.49 0.89 -6.78
N THR A 70 -20.24 1.40 -6.71
CA THR A 70 -19.37 1.24 -5.55
C THR A 70 -19.36 2.50 -4.70
N SER A 71 -19.54 2.33 -3.37
CA SER A 71 -19.09 3.29 -2.38
C SER A 71 -17.67 2.96 -1.98
N TYR A 72 -16.75 3.85 -2.27
CA TYR A 72 -15.34 3.72 -1.95
C TYR A 72 -14.97 4.70 -0.84
N THR A 73 -14.43 4.19 0.26
CA THR A 73 -13.87 5.01 1.33
C THR A 73 -12.36 4.95 1.27
N ALA A 74 -11.72 6.08 1.01
CA ALA A 74 -10.27 6.23 1.07
C ALA A 74 -9.88 6.80 2.44
N LEU A 75 -9.11 6.05 3.22
CA LEU A 75 -8.59 6.47 4.51
C LEU A 75 -7.15 6.92 4.36
N GLU A 76 -6.89 8.20 4.66
CA GLU A 76 -5.56 8.78 4.65
C GLU A 76 -5.49 9.92 5.67
N PRO A 77 -4.71 9.75 6.77
CA PRO A 77 -4.66 10.77 7.83
C PRO A 77 -4.00 12.07 7.38
N GLU A 78 -3.07 12.03 6.41
CA GLU A 78 -2.35 13.22 5.95
C GLU A 78 -3.21 14.05 4.99
N LYS A 79 -3.59 15.25 5.44
CA LYS A 79 -4.46 16.15 4.67
C LYS A 79 -3.85 16.63 3.35
N ALA A 80 -2.53 16.77 3.29
CA ALA A 80 -1.83 17.17 2.07
C ALA A 80 -2.05 16.16 0.95
N PHE A 81 -2.15 14.87 1.27
CA PHE A 81 -2.40 13.82 0.28
C PHE A 81 -3.82 13.89 -0.30
N LYS A 82 -4.83 14.27 0.50
CA LYS A 82 -6.17 14.54 -0.04
C LYS A 82 -6.15 15.63 -1.10
N VAL A 83 -5.41 16.72 -0.85
CA VAL A 83 -5.28 17.84 -1.79
C VAL A 83 -4.59 17.37 -3.07
N ALA A 84 -3.47 16.66 -2.95
CA ALA A 84 -2.74 16.11 -4.09
C ALA A 84 -3.60 15.11 -4.88
N ALA A 85 -4.31 14.19 -4.19
CA ALA A 85 -5.23 13.24 -4.82
C ALA A 85 -6.31 13.95 -5.63
N ARG A 86 -6.92 15.01 -5.08
CA ARG A 86 -7.96 15.77 -5.77
C ARG A 86 -7.48 16.35 -7.09
N GLU A 87 -6.31 16.99 -7.10
CA GLU A 87 -5.74 17.55 -8.33
C GLU A 87 -5.32 16.44 -9.30
N GLN A 88 -4.73 15.37 -8.82
CA GLN A 88 -4.39 14.20 -9.64
C GLN A 88 -5.63 13.58 -10.31
N PHE A 89 -6.75 13.44 -9.58
CA PHE A 89 -7.99 12.90 -10.15
C PHE A 89 -8.61 13.82 -11.18
N LYS A 90 -8.57 15.14 -11.01
CA LYS A 90 -9.04 16.09 -12.02
C LYS A 90 -8.27 15.94 -13.33
N HIS A 91 -6.94 15.93 -13.28
CA HIS A 91 -6.10 15.73 -14.47
C HIS A 91 -6.34 14.37 -15.10
N TRP A 92 -6.30 13.31 -14.29
CA TRP A 92 -6.50 11.94 -14.75
C TRP A 92 -7.87 11.72 -15.41
N ALA A 93 -8.92 12.35 -14.87
CA ALA A 93 -10.26 12.27 -15.43
C ALA A 93 -10.36 13.02 -16.77
N ALA A 94 -9.78 14.23 -16.84
CA ALA A 94 -9.73 15.02 -18.06
C ALA A 94 -9.01 14.28 -19.20
N ASP A 95 -7.85 13.67 -18.92
CA ASP A 95 -7.05 12.93 -19.89
C ASP A 95 -7.78 11.70 -20.45
N ARG A 96 -8.72 11.13 -19.69
CA ARG A 96 -9.47 9.90 -20.05
C ARG A 96 -10.92 10.12 -20.45
N GLY A 97 -11.38 11.36 -20.46
CA GLY A 97 -12.78 11.68 -20.71
C GLY A 97 -13.73 11.12 -19.64
N ILE A 98 -13.26 11.03 -18.38
CA ILE A 98 -14.00 10.54 -17.21
C ILE A 98 -14.53 11.76 -16.45
N GLY A 99 -15.80 11.73 -16.04
CA GLY A 99 -16.39 12.78 -15.22
C GLY A 99 -15.83 12.71 -13.78
N PHE A 100 -15.34 13.86 -13.27
CA PHE A 100 -14.98 14.02 -11.86
C PHE A 100 -15.72 15.23 -11.30
N THR A 101 -16.53 15.01 -10.26
CA THR A 101 -17.26 16.08 -9.56
C THR A 101 -17.14 15.93 -8.05
N GLU A 102 -17.11 17.05 -7.36
CA GLU A 102 -17.15 17.09 -5.89
C GLU A 102 -18.52 17.59 -5.46
N THR A 103 -19.20 16.83 -4.61
CA THR A 103 -20.52 17.18 -4.08
C THR A 103 -20.39 18.21 -2.97
N ALA A 104 -21.49 18.89 -2.63
CA ALA A 104 -21.55 19.81 -1.50
C ALA A 104 -21.22 19.15 -0.15
N ALA A 105 -21.39 17.84 -0.04
CA ALA A 105 -21.03 17.05 1.14
C ALA A 105 -19.53 16.68 1.19
N GLY A 106 -18.72 17.04 0.17
CA GLY A 106 -17.29 16.73 0.09
C GLY A 106 -16.98 15.32 -0.40
N THR A 107 -17.97 14.57 -0.89
CA THR A 107 -17.81 13.29 -1.57
C THR A 107 -17.44 13.53 -3.03
N TRP A 108 -16.55 12.72 -3.58
CA TRP A 108 -16.18 12.77 -4.99
C TRP A 108 -16.98 11.74 -5.79
N GLN A 109 -17.47 12.15 -6.94
CA GLN A 109 -18.12 11.25 -7.90
C GLN A 109 -17.28 11.13 -9.14
N ILE A 110 -16.98 9.88 -9.53
CA ILE A 110 -16.21 9.53 -10.71
C ILE A 110 -17.13 8.76 -11.64
N ASN A 111 -17.39 9.34 -12.82
CA ASN A 111 -18.35 8.81 -13.76
C ASN A 111 -17.65 8.41 -15.07
N LYS A 112 -17.85 7.17 -15.49
CA LYS A 112 -17.34 6.63 -16.77
C LYS A 112 -18.46 5.87 -17.46
N ASP A 113 -18.87 6.34 -18.62
CA ASP A 113 -20.04 5.82 -19.34
C ASP A 113 -21.30 5.85 -18.45
N ASP A 114 -21.94 4.72 -18.23
CA ASP A 114 -23.11 4.52 -17.33
C ASP A 114 -22.74 4.16 -15.90
N LYS A 115 -21.46 4.16 -15.55
CA LYS A 115 -20.95 3.74 -14.25
C LYS A 115 -20.59 4.93 -13.37
N CYS A 116 -20.90 4.83 -12.07
CA CYS A 116 -20.57 5.82 -11.07
C CYS A 116 -19.88 5.15 -9.87
N LEU A 117 -18.76 5.74 -9.44
CA LEU A 117 -18.09 5.47 -8.18
C LEU A 117 -18.30 6.67 -7.25
N GLU A 118 -18.80 6.44 -6.05
CA GLU A 118 -18.83 7.43 -4.97
C GLU A 118 -17.61 7.26 -4.08
N LEU A 119 -16.78 8.29 -3.97
CA LEU A 119 -15.55 8.28 -3.19
C LEU A 119 -15.65 9.23 -2.01
N GLU A 120 -15.66 8.70 -0.81
CA GLU A 120 -15.49 9.43 0.44
C GLU A 120 -14.03 9.41 0.87
N TRP A 121 -13.47 10.58 1.21
CA TRP A 121 -12.11 10.70 1.70
C TRP A 121 -12.10 11.04 3.19
N LEU A 122 -11.62 10.10 4.02
CA LEU A 122 -11.53 10.24 5.47
C LEU A 122 -10.09 10.55 5.89
N SER A 123 -9.88 11.74 6.48
CA SER A 123 -8.57 12.12 7.05
C SER A 123 -8.54 11.81 8.54
N ILE A 124 -8.61 10.52 8.89
CA ILE A 124 -8.50 9.99 10.24
C ILE A 124 -7.50 8.84 10.30
N ALA A 125 -6.97 8.55 11.47
CA ALA A 125 -6.11 7.38 11.68
C ALA A 125 -6.94 6.07 11.67
N ALA A 126 -6.31 4.97 11.25
CA ALA A 126 -6.98 3.67 11.10
C ALA A 126 -7.54 3.13 12.41
N GLU A 127 -6.95 3.49 13.55
CA GLU A 127 -7.41 3.13 14.90
C GLU A 127 -8.81 3.68 15.21
N ASN A 128 -9.20 4.77 14.56
CA ASN A 128 -10.49 5.43 14.78
C ASN A 128 -11.61 4.94 13.84
N LEU A 129 -11.33 4.02 12.93
CA LEU A 129 -12.30 3.53 11.93
C LEU A 129 -13.54 2.90 12.54
N GLY A 130 -13.41 2.20 13.66
CA GLY A 130 -14.54 1.56 14.34
C GLY A 130 -15.65 2.50 14.80
N THR A 131 -15.39 3.82 14.83
CA THR A 131 -16.38 4.85 15.17
C THR A 131 -17.21 5.30 13.97
N VAL A 132 -16.72 5.08 12.74
CA VAL A 132 -17.35 5.58 11.50
C VAL A 132 -17.80 4.46 10.58
N ILE A 133 -17.16 3.29 10.63
CA ILE A 133 -17.50 2.14 9.77
C ILE A 133 -18.02 0.99 10.63
N LYS A 134 -19.21 0.51 10.31
CA LYS A 134 -19.86 -0.60 11.02
C LYS A 134 -19.15 -1.93 10.72
N LYS A 135 -18.93 -2.75 11.77
CA LYS A 135 -18.45 -4.13 11.62
C LYS A 135 -19.35 -4.94 10.68
N GLY A 136 -18.75 -5.82 9.87
CA GLY A 136 -19.46 -6.67 8.94
C GLY A 136 -20.19 -5.92 7.82
N SER A 137 -19.73 -4.73 7.45
CA SER A 137 -20.41 -3.91 6.43
C SER A 137 -19.66 -3.77 5.11
N LEU A 138 -18.37 -4.08 5.07
CA LEU A 138 -17.52 -3.94 3.88
C LEU A 138 -17.50 -5.23 3.05
N ASP A 139 -17.44 -5.06 1.74
CA ASP A 139 -17.22 -6.16 0.79
C ASP A 139 -15.73 -6.37 0.51
N LEU A 140 -14.94 -5.28 0.48
CA LEU A 140 -13.52 -5.31 0.14
C LEU A 140 -12.72 -4.35 1.05
N LEU A 141 -11.60 -4.84 1.57
CA LEU A 141 -10.58 -4.08 2.29
C LEU A 141 -9.28 -4.08 1.48
N LEU A 142 -8.77 -2.89 1.19
CA LEU A 142 -7.54 -2.68 0.44
C LEU A 142 -6.47 -2.04 1.36
N ALA A 143 -5.22 -2.48 1.20
CA ALA A 143 -4.06 -1.87 1.83
C ALA A 143 -2.85 -2.00 0.88
N HIS A 144 -2.31 -0.86 0.43
CA HIS A 144 -1.23 -0.84 -0.56
C HIS A 144 0.02 -0.22 0.04
N ALA A 145 1.06 -1.04 0.25
CA ALA A 145 2.35 -0.65 0.84
C ALA A 145 2.18 0.12 2.18
N VAL A 146 1.35 -0.39 3.07
CA VAL A 146 1.03 0.27 4.35
C VAL A 146 0.92 -0.72 5.52
N VAL A 147 0.72 -2.01 5.29
CA VAL A 147 0.48 -2.97 6.39
C VAL A 147 1.70 -3.11 7.29
N ASP A 148 2.90 -3.03 6.73
CA ASP A 148 4.18 -3.01 7.46
C ASP A 148 4.42 -1.74 8.30
N LEU A 149 3.57 -0.72 8.14
CA LEU A 149 3.57 0.50 8.96
C LEU A 149 2.55 0.43 10.12
N LEU A 150 1.79 -0.65 10.22
CA LEU A 150 0.70 -0.80 11.19
C LEU A 150 1.06 -1.79 12.31
N PRO A 151 0.53 -1.60 13.53
CA PRO A 151 0.60 -2.58 14.61
C PRO A 151 -0.32 -3.78 14.28
N VAL A 152 0.14 -4.66 13.37
CA VAL A 152 -0.65 -5.73 12.77
C VAL A 152 -1.44 -6.56 13.78
N PRO A 153 -0.83 -7.08 14.90
CA PRO A 153 -1.57 -7.93 15.84
C PRO A 153 -2.74 -7.22 16.53
N VAL A 154 -2.68 -5.90 16.65
CA VAL A 154 -3.71 -5.09 17.34
C VAL A 154 -4.73 -4.52 16.39
N LEU A 155 -4.27 -3.94 15.28
CA LEU A 155 -5.13 -3.17 14.38
C LEU A 155 -5.79 -4.04 13.32
N LEU A 156 -5.05 -4.97 12.70
CA LEU A 156 -5.56 -5.73 11.56
C LEU A 156 -6.76 -6.62 11.89
N PRO A 157 -6.89 -7.23 13.09
CA PRO A 157 -8.12 -7.94 13.47
C PRO A 157 -9.37 -7.02 13.43
N ASN A 158 -9.23 -5.79 13.94
CA ASN A 158 -10.31 -4.81 13.93
C ASN A 158 -10.69 -4.38 12.50
N LEU A 159 -9.71 -4.23 11.61
CA LEU A 159 -9.94 -3.92 10.19
C LEU A 159 -10.63 -5.09 9.47
N LEU A 160 -10.18 -6.32 9.71
CA LEU A 160 -10.83 -7.53 9.16
C LEU A 160 -12.26 -7.72 9.68
N ASP A 161 -12.55 -7.27 10.92
CA ASP A 161 -13.90 -7.30 11.47
C ASP A 161 -14.88 -6.38 10.72
N LEU A 162 -14.41 -5.37 10.02
CA LEU A 162 -15.25 -4.51 9.17
C LEU A 162 -15.78 -5.26 7.95
N LEU A 163 -15.06 -6.31 7.48
CA LEU A 163 -15.50 -7.15 6.38
C LEU A 163 -16.73 -7.99 6.74
N LYS A 164 -17.65 -8.13 5.80
CA LYS A 164 -18.73 -9.13 5.83
C LYS A 164 -18.11 -10.54 5.89
N PRO A 165 -18.85 -11.56 6.38
CA PRO A 165 -18.51 -12.95 6.12
C PRO A 165 -18.34 -13.18 4.60
N GLY A 166 -17.22 -13.77 4.18
CA GLY A 166 -16.87 -13.91 2.75
C GLY A 166 -16.48 -12.62 2.03
N GLY A 167 -16.32 -11.51 2.74
CA GLY A 167 -15.71 -10.27 2.21
C GLY A 167 -14.24 -10.49 1.93
N ALA A 168 -13.71 -9.76 0.94
CA ALA A 168 -12.33 -9.92 0.48
C ALA A 168 -11.38 -8.89 1.08
N PHE A 169 -10.09 -9.24 1.13
CA PHE A 169 -9.00 -8.31 1.35
C PHE A 169 -7.95 -8.44 0.23
N TYR A 170 -7.28 -7.34 -0.06
CA TYR A 170 -6.10 -7.29 -0.93
C TYR A 170 -5.05 -6.39 -0.27
N PHE A 171 -3.92 -6.99 0.08
CA PHE A 171 -2.79 -6.33 0.72
C PHE A 171 -1.58 -6.49 -0.19
N SER A 172 -1.06 -5.39 -0.73
CA SER A 172 -0.01 -5.42 -1.73
C SER A 172 1.24 -4.67 -1.31
N LEU A 173 2.38 -5.10 -1.86
CA LEU A 173 3.71 -4.53 -1.63
C LEU A 173 4.08 -4.49 -0.14
N ASN A 174 3.89 -5.60 0.56
CA ASN A 174 4.27 -5.72 1.96
C ASN A 174 5.72 -6.18 2.07
N TYR A 175 6.57 -5.41 2.73
CA TYR A 175 7.99 -5.68 2.85
C TYR A 175 8.27 -7.05 3.50
N SER A 176 9.18 -7.83 2.89
CA SER A 176 9.48 -9.22 3.28
C SER A 176 10.88 -9.40 3.89
N GLY A 177 11.49 -8.31 4.37
CA GLY A 177 12.71 -8.34 5.18
C GLY A 177 14.02 -8.31 4.40
N THR A 178 13.99 -8.28 3.08
CA THR A 178 15.22 -8.33 2.29
C THR A 178 15.36 -7.14 1.34
N THR A 179 16.48 -6.41 1.48
CA THR A 179 16.93 -5.41 0.52
C THR A 179 18.34 -5.76 0.07
N ARG A 180 18.57 -5.83 -1.24
CA ARG A 180 19.87 -6.19 -1.84
C ARG A 180 20.32 -5.09 -2.79
N PHE A 181 21.62 -4.81 -2.78
CA PHE A 181 22.27 -3.86 -3.65
C PHE A 181 23.25 -4.57 -4.58
N GLU A 182 23.32 -4.14 -5.83
CA GLU A 182 24.30 -4.60 -6.82
C GLU A 182 24.98 -3.37 -7.44
N PRO A 183 26.34 -3.34 -7.43
CA PRO A 183 27.29 -4.34 -6.92
C PRO A 183 27.20 -4.49 -5.40
N ALA A 184 27.48 -5.68 -4.87
CA ALA A 184 27.48 -5.96 -3.43
C ALA A 184 28.55 -5.16 -2.68
N HIS A 185 28.27 -4.80 -1.42
CA HIS A 185 29.21 -4.13 -0.51
C HIS A 185 29.29 -4.91 0.82
N PRO A 186 30.47 -5.02 1.46
CA PRO A 186 30.61 -5.74 2.73
C PRO A 186 29.67 -5.28 3.83
N ASP A 187 29.34 -3.99 3.86
CA ASP A 187 28.46 -3.38 4.87
C ASP A 187 26.96 -3.48 4.55
N ASP A 188 26.55 -4.04 3.40
CA ASP A 188 25.12 -4.17 3.06
C ASP A 188 24.38 -4.99 4.13
N VAL A 189 24.89 -6.14 4.46
CA VAL A 189 24.20 -7.04 5.41
C VAL A 189 24.07 -6.42 6.80
N PRO A 190 25.13 -5.90 7.46
CA PRO A 190 24.99 -5.29 8.77
C PRO A 190 24.10 -4.04 8.78
N LEU A 191 24.13 -3.20 7.73
CA LEU A 191 23.28 -2.03 7.63
C LEU A 191 21.81 -2.40 7.40
N MET A 192 21.52 -3.38 6.53
CA MET A 192 20.15 -3.86 6.33
C MET A 192 19.57 -4.51 7.58
N GLN A 193 20.36 -5.29 8.32
CA GLN A 193 19.94 -5.83 9.60
C GLN A 193 19.63 -4.73 10.63
N ALA A 194 20.43 -3.65 10.64
CA ALA A 194 20.17 -2.50 11.52
C ALA A 194 18.90 -1.75 11.10
N TYR A 195 18.68 -1.57 9.80
CA TYR A 195 17.48 -0.93 9.26
C TYR A 195 16.20 -1.73 9.58
N ASN A 196 16.25 -3.05 9.43
CA ASN A 196 15.14 -3.92 9.82
C ASN A 196 14.84 -3.82 11.33
N ARG A 197 15.88 -3.78 12.18
CA ARG A 197 15.69 -3.55 13.64
C ARG A 197 15.05 -2.20 13.95
N ASP A 198 15.43 -1.12 13.23
CA ASP A 198 14.79 0.19 13.36
C ASP A 198 13.29 0.14 12.99
N MET A 199 12.95 -0.59 11.93
CA MET A 199 11.53 -0.81 11.58
C MET A 199 10.79 -1.59 12.67
N ASP A 200 11.39 -2.65 13.19
CA ASP A 200 10.79 -3.52 14.20
C ASP A 200 10.59 -2.79 15.54
N ALA A 201 11.54 -1.92 15.92
CA ALA A 201 11.49 -1.14 17.15
C ALA A 201 10.25 -0.23 17.30
N ARG A 202 9.54 0.05 16.20
CA ARG A 202 8.28 0.79 16.24
C ARG A 202 7.17 0.04 17.01
N PHE A 203 7.30 -1.28 17.14
CA PHE A 203 6.30 -2.17 17.70
C PHE A 203 6.91 -3.17 18.70
N ASP A 204 7.94 -2.72 19.46
CA ASP A 204 8.68 -3.55 20.44
C ASP A 204 7.78 -4.20 21.49
N ASP A 205 6.65 -3.55 21.85
CA ASP A 205 5.68 -4.09 22.80
C ASP A 205 4.79 -5.19 22.21
N LEU A 206 4.89 -5.45 20.90
CA LEU A 206 4.11 -6.43 20.18
C LEU A 206 5.02 -7.56 19.71
N ASP A 207 4.53 -8.81 19.73
CA ASP A 207 5.22 -9.95 19.10
C ASP A 207 5.08 -9.87 17.56
N TRP A 208 5.54 -8.76 16.98
CA TRP A 208 5.47 -8.50 15.56
C TRP A 208 6.72 -7.81 15.03
N GLN A 209 7.29 -8.35 13.97
CA GLN A 209 8.40 -7.75 13.25
C GLN A 209 7.87 -7.08 11.97
N ALA A 210 7.79 -5.75 11.99
CA ALA A 210 7.31 -4.95 10.86
C ALA A 210 8.13 -5.21 9.59
N SER A 211 9.44 -5.37 9.75
CA SER A 211 10.35 -5.69 8.65
C SER A 211 10.09 -7.03 7.97
N LEU A 212 9.34 -7.94 8.60
CA LEU A 212 8.99 -9.26 8.07
C LEU A 212 7.50 -9.40 7.73
N THR A 213 6.77 -8.29 7.64
CA THR A 213 5.32 -8.32 7.41
C THR A 213 4.96 -9.16 6.19
N GLY A 214 5.60 -8.96 5.04
CA GLY A 214 5.33 -9.76 3.84
C GLY A 214 5.58 -11.25 4.02
N ALA A 215 6.59 -11.65 4.80
CA ALA A 215 6.89 -13.05 5.05
C ALA A 215 5.97 -13.71 6.09
N ARG A 216 5.41 -12.93 7.04
CA ARG A 216 4.64 -13.44 8.19
C ARG A 216 3.14 -13.28 8.05
N LEU A 217 2.67 -12.42 7.16
CA LEU A 217 1.28 -12.01 7.08
C LEU A 217 0.36 -13.15 6.63
N GLY A 218 0.74 -13.98 5.65
CA GLY A 218 -0.07 -15.09 5.15
C GLY A 218 -0.43 -16.11 6.23
N PRO A 219 0.55 -16.69 6.95
CA PRO A 219 0.30 -17.58 8.09
C PRO A 219 -0.54 -16.90 9.19
N TRP A 220 -0.28 -15.63 9.48
CA TRP A 220 -1.02 -14.87 10.48
C TRP A 220 -2.50 -14.69 10.08
N LEU A 221 -2.78 -14.29 8.83
CA LEU A 221 -4.14 -14.16 8.30
C LEU A 221 -4.91 -15.47 8.42
N THR A 222 -4.24 -16.59 8.12
CA THR A 222 -4.83 -17.93 8.27
C THR A 222 -5.18 -18.23 9.74
N ALA A 223 -4.27 -17.91 10.65
CA ALA A 223 -4.47 -18.13 12.10
C ALA A 223 -5.63 -17.31 12.68
N VAL A 224 -5.88 -16.10 12.15
CA VAL A 224 -7.03 -15.28 12.59
C VAL A 224 -8.35 -15.62 11.85
N GLY A 225 -8.36 -16.69 11.04
CA GLY A 225 -9.56 -17.21 10.40
C GLY A 225 -9.87 -16.59 9.04
N CYS A 226 -8.87 -16.13 8.33
CA CYS A 226 -9.00 -15.76 6.92
C CYS A 226 -8.57 -16.93 6.01
N GLN A 227 -9.10 -16.95 4.79
CA GLN A 227 -8.65 -17.83 3.73
C GLN A 227 -7.78 -17.03 2.76
N VAL A 228 -6.47 -17.26 2.77
CA VAL A 228 -5.55 -16.71 1.77
C VAL A 228 -5.71 -17.51 0.48
N LEU A 229 -6.18 -16.85 -0.60
CA LEU A 229 -6.43 -17.47 -1.90
C LEU A 229 -5.26 -17.29 -2.87
N ALA A 230 -4.49 -16.24 -2.68
CA ALA A 230 -3.28 -15.98 -3.45
C ALA A 230 -2.26 -15.23 -2.59
N GLU A 231 -1.01 -15.64 -2.71
CA GLU A 231 0.17 -15.04 -2.12
C GLU A 231 1.30 -15.17 -3.13
N ALA A 232 1.98 -14.05 -3.45
CA ALA A 232 3.08 -14.08 -4.41
C ALA A 232 3.98 -12.85 -4.26
N ASP A 233 5.24 -13.01 -4.70
CA ASP A 233 6.24 -11.94 -4.67
C ASP A 233 5.84 -10.77 -5.57
N SER A 234 6.10 -9.55 -5.06
CA SER A 234 5.88 -8.26 -5.74
C SER A 234 7.08 -7.33 -5.58
N ASP A 235 8.27 -7.89 -5.80
CA ASP A 235 9.54 -7.22 -5.53
C ASP A 235 9.71 -5.93 -6.32
N TRP A 236 10.20 -4.89 -5.67
CA TRP A 236 10.74 -3.74 -6.37
C TRP A 236 12.11 -4.10 -6.97
N GLN A 237 12.23 -3.93 -8.26
CA GLN A 237 13.48 -4.03 -9.00
C GLN A 237 13.83 -2.64 -9.53
N LEU A 238 14.79 -1.98 -8.88
CA LEU A 238 15.17 -0.60 -9.13
C LEU A 238 16.51 -0.53 -9.83
N ASN A 239 16.65 0.41 -10.73
CA ASN A 239 17.87 0.64 -11.49
C ASN A 239 18.10 2.15 -11.73
N ALA A 240 19.01 2.50 -12.61
CA ALA A 240 19.38 3.88 -12.90
C ALA A 240 18.20 4.77 -13.32
N SER A 241 17.16 4.21 -13.97
CA SER A 241 15.96 4.98 -14.36
C SER A 241 15.11 5.41 -13.18
N ASP A 242 15.28 4.77 -12.01
CA ASP A 242 14.58 5.06 -10.76
C ASP A 242 15.40 5.94 -9.81
N GLY A 243 16.42 6.62 -10.32
CA GLY A 243 17.48 7.26 -9.55
C GLY A 243 17.00 8.19 -8.44
N LEU A 244 15.96 9.01 -8.68
CA LEU A 244 15.39 9.87 -7.64
C LEU A 244 14.73 9.08 -6.52
N PHE A 245 14.03 8.01 -6.86
CA PHE A 245 13.39 7.15 -5.85
C PHE A 245 14.44 6.37 -5.05
N VAL A 246 15.46 5.81 -5.71
CA VAL A 246 16.57 5.13 -5.04
C VAL A 246 17.30 6.09 -4.09
N ARG A 247 17.52 7.35 -4.51
CA ARG A 247 18.11 8.38 -3.65
C ARG A 247 17.27 8.59 -2.38
N ASN A 248 15.97 8.71 -2.51
CA ASN A 248 15.06 8.84 -1.37
C ASN A 248 15.15 7.65 -0.40
N ILE A 249 15.29 6.43 -0.91
CA ILE A 249 15.51 5.23 -0.09
C ILE A 249 16.84 5.34 0.68
N LEU A 250 17.94 5.67 -0.02
CA LEU A 250 19.25 5.83 0.61
C LEU A 250 19.24 6.91 1.69
N ASP A 251 18.58 8.05 1.43
CA ASP A 251 18.45 9.15 2.39
C ASP A 251 17.63 8.76 3.62
N THR A 252 16.56 7.98 3.42
CA THR A 252 15.76 7.41 4.52
C THR A 252 16.59 6.47 5.39
N MET A 253 17.36 5.57 4.76
CA MET A 253 18.27 4.68 5.48
C MET A 253 19.36 5.45 6.23
N LYS A 254 19.93 6.51 5.61
CA LYS A 254 20.91 7.37 6.25
C LYS A 254 20.37 8.01 7.53
N LYS A 255 19.12 8.47 7.51
CA LYS A 255 18.47 9.04 8.71
C LYS A 255 18.24 7.99 9.80
N ALA A 256 17.76 6.80 9.43
CA ALA A 256 17.48 5.72 10.39
C ALA A 256 18.75 5.15 11.04
N LEU A 257 19.88 5.18 10.34
CA LEU A 257 21.12 4.49 10.71
C LEU A 257 22.27 5.44 11.12
N GLN A 258 21.98 6.69 11.43
CA GLN A 258 23.00 7.74 11.69
C GLN A 258 24.04 7.38 12.74
N GLU A 259 23.73 6.46 13.67
CA GLU A 259 24.65 5.99 14.72
C GLU A 259 25.65 4.91 14.24
N MET A 260 25.47 4.40 13.01
CA MET A 260 26.32 3.34 12.46
C MET A 260 27.61 3.93 11.86
N LYS A 261 28.78 3.54 12.38
CA LYS A 261 30.08 4.11 11.98
C LYS A 261 30.39 3.95 10.50
N GLN A 262 30.02 2.82 9.89
CA GLN A 262 30.27 2.52 8.48
C GLN A 262 29.27 3.18 7.52
N LEU A 263 28.26 3.86 8.02
CA LEU A 263 27.17 4.44 7.21
C LEU A 263 27.66 5.47 6.20
N ALA A 264 28.56 6.36 6.61
CA ALA A 264 29.01 7.47 5.76
C ALA A 264 29.71 6.96 4.49
N ASP A 265 30.70 6.08 4.63
CA ASP A 265 31.45 5.52 3.51
C ASP A 265 30.55 4.68 2.60
N TRP A 266 29.66 3.87 3.19
CA TRP A 266 28.68 3.07 2.46
C TRP A 266 27.73 3.97 1.65
N TYR A 267 27.16 4.99 2.28
CA TYR A 267 26.21 5.91 1.64
C TYR A 267 26.87 6.63 0.46
N ASP A 268 28.08 7.21 0.66
CA ASP A 268 28.79 7.94 -0.38
C ASP A 268 29.15 7.02 -1.56
N LYS A 269 29.50 5.77 -1.27
CA LYS A 269 29.71 4.74 -2.30
C LYS A 269 28.43 4.45 -3.08
N ARG A 270 27.28 4.28 -2.40
CA ARG A 270 25.99 4.00 -3.05
C ARG A 270 25.53 5.17 -3.91
N VAL A 271 25.70 6.39 -3.43
CA VAL A 271 25.43 7.61 -4.19
C VAL A 271 26.29 7.68 -5.45
N THR A 272 27.60 7.45 -5.33
CA THR A 272 28.51 7.43 -6.49
C THR A 272 28.09 6.38 -7.52
N GLN A 273 27.68 5.17 -7.09
CA GLN A 273 27.20 4.12 -7.98
C GLN A 273 25.87 4.51 -8.65
N LEU A 274 24.98 5.17 -7.92
CA LEU A 274 23.71 5.66 -8.44
C LEU A 274 23.93 6.70 -9.54
N GLU A 275 24.78 7.68 -9.29
CA GLU A 275 25.13 8.75 -10.23
C GLU A 275 25.84 8.20 -11.48
N ALA A 276 26.64 7.14 -11.31
CA ALA A 276 27.28 6.43 -12.42
C ALA A 276 26.32 5.48 -13.18
N GLY A 277 25.06 5.35 -12.73
CA GLY A 277 24.10 4.45 -13.34
C GLY A 277 24.39 2.95 -13.14
N SER A 278 25.27 2.60 -12.19
CA SER A 278 25.72 1.23 -11.94
C SER A 278 25.08 0.57 -10.71
N LEU A 279 24.20 1.28 -9.97
CA LEU A 279 23.50 0.76 -8.82
C LEU A 279 22.16 0.14 -9.23
N ALA A 280 21.96 -1.12 -8.84
CA ALA A 280 20.64 -1.76 -8.84
C ALA A 280 20.24 -2.11 -7.41
N VAL A 281 18.94 -2.02 -7.11
CA VAL A 281 18.39 -2.35 -5.79
C VAL A 281 17.20 -3.28 -5.96
N LYS A 282 17.18 -4.38 -5.22
CA LYS A 282 16.03 -5.28 -5.14
C LYS A 282 15.48 -5.24 -3.71
N ILE A 283 14.19 -4.95 -3.57
CA ILE A 283 13.47 -4.93 -2.29
C ILE A 283 12.35 -5.96 -2.37
N SER A 284 12.41 -6.98 -1.50
CA SER A 284 11.43 -8.05 -1.51
C SER A 284 10.13 -7.62 -0.87
N ASN A 285 9.04 -7.80 -1.60
CA ASN A 285 7.67 -7.55 -1.14
C ASN A 285 6.77 -8.74 -1.50
N THR A 286 5.63 -8.84 -0.83
CA THR A 286 4.63 -9.88 -1.08
C THR A 286 3.23 -9.26 -1.18
N ASP A 287 2.46 -9.73 -2.15
CA ASP A 287 1.05 -9.41 -2.35
C ASP A 287 0.17 -10.56 -1.85
N PHE A 288 -0.97 -10.21 -1.25
CA PHE A 288 -1.95 -11.15 -0.73
C PHE A 288 -3.36 -10.81 -1.22
N PHE A 289 -4.12 -11.84 -1.60
CA PHE A 289 -5.56 -11.76 -1.77
C PHE A 289 -6.24 -12.89 -1.00
N GLY A 290 -7.33 -12.59 -0.32
CA GLY A 290 -8.07 -13.61 0.42
C GLY A 290 -9.45 -13.17 0.87
N LEU A 291 -10.11 -14.04 1.61
CA LEU A 291 -11.46 -13.85 2.11
C LEU A 291 -11.51 -14.00 3.64
N LYS A 292 -12.34 -13.18 4.29
CA LYS A 292 -12.74 -13.44 5.67
C LYS A 292 -13.61 -14.70 5.71
N ALA A 293 -13.26 -15.67 6.55
CA ALA A 293 -14.03 -16.90 6.66
C ALA A 293 -15.47 -16.63 7.07
N ASP A 294 -16.39 -17.38 6.47
CA ASP A 294 -17.79 -17.39 6.85
C ASP A 294 -17.99 -18.40 7.99
N ARG A 295 -17.91 -17.92 9.22
CA ARG A 295 -18.10 -18.77 10.42
C ARG A 295 -19.52 -19.31 10.60
N THR A 296 -20.48 -18.93 9.74
CA THR A 296 -21.87 -19.42 9.80
C THR A 296 -22.09 -20.74 9.06
N LYS A 297 -21.05 -21.25 8.37
CA LYS A 297 -21.10 -22.48 7.58
C LYS A 297 -20.34 -23.67 8.20
N GLN A 298 -19.91 -23.55 9.45
CA GLN A 298 -19.32 -24.66 10.23
C GLN A 298 -20.32 -25.30 11.17
#